data_8208c5961dfd37421e244afb32cdecb2
#
_entry.id   8208c5961dfd37421e244afb32cdecb2
#
_cell.length_a   1.000
_cell.length_b   1.000
_cell.length_c   1.000
_cell.angle_alpha   90.00
_cell.angle_beta   90.00
_cell.angle_gamma   90.00
#
_symmetry.space_group_name_H-M   'P 1'
#
loop_
_entity.id
_entity.type
_entity.pdbx_description
1 polymer ?
#
loop_
_entity_poly.entity_id
_entity_poly.type
_entity_poly.pdbx_seq_one_letter_code
_entity_poly.pdbx_strand_id
1 'polypeptide(L)'
;MAGLPNSSNALQQWHHLFEAEGTKRSPQAQQHLQQLLRTGLPTRKHENWKYTPLEGLINSQFVSIAGEISPQQRDALALTLDSVRLVFVDGRYVPALSDATEGSGYEVSINDDRQGLPDAIQAEVFLHLTESLAQSVTHIAVKRGQRPAKPLLLMHITQGVAGEEVNTAHYRHHLDLAEGAEATVIEHFVSLNDARHFTGARFTINVAANAHLQHIKLAFENPLSHHFAHNDLLLAEDATAFSHSFLLGGAVLRHNTSTQLNGENSTLRINSLAMPVKNEVCDTRTWLEHNKGFCNSRQLHKTIVSDKGRAVFNGLINVAQHAIKTDGQMTNNNLLMGKLAEVDTKPQLEIYADDVKCSHGATVGRIDDEQIFYLRSRGINQQDAQQMIIYAFAAEQTEALRDEGLKQQVLARIGQRLPGGAR
;
A
#
# COMPACT_ATOMS: atom_id res chain seq x y z
N MET A 1 -38.52 13.07 -4.71
CA MET A 1 -37.29 13.39 -3.97
C MET A 1 -36.56 12.06 -3.73
N ALA A 2 -35.66 11.71 -4.61
CA ALA A 2 -34.78 10.57 -4.38
C ALA A 2 -33.79 10.98 -3.27
N GLY A 3 -33.87 10.31 -2.12
CA GLY A 3 -33.03 10.59 -0.99
C GLY A 3 -31.55 10.53 -1.41
N LEU A 4 -30.78 11.50 -0.96
CA LEU A 4 -29.32 11.41 -0.98
C LEU A 4 -28.92 10.12 -0.24
N PRO A 5 -28.18 9.25 -0.87
CA PRO A 5 -27.89 7.95 -0.26
C PRO A 5 -26.95 8.13 0.92
N ASN A 6 -26.91 7.14 1.76
CA ASN A 6 -26.18 6.91 3.00
C ASN A 6 -24.74 7.47 3.14
N SER A 7 -24.18 8.15 2.13
CA SER A 7 -22.87 8.81 2.19
C SER A 7 -22.79 9.87 3.30
N SER A 8 -23.90 10.57 3.57
CA SER A 8 -23.98 11.51 4.69
C SER A 8 -23.88 10.79 6.04
N ASN A 9 -24.37 9.54 6.12
CA ASN A 9 -24.31 8.76 7.34
C ASN A 9 -22.88 8.33 7.69
N ALA A 10 -22.10 7.83 6.73
CA ALA A 10 -20.71 7.47 6.97
C ALA A 10 -19.87 8.66 7.43
N LEU A 11 -19.99 9.82 6.76
CA LEU A 11 -19.29 11.04 7.16
C LEU A 11 -19.67 11.52 8.56
N GLN A 12 -20.97 11.43 8.91
CA GLN A 12 -21.42 11.78 10.27
C GLN A 12 -20.85 10.83 11.32
N GLN A 13 -20.83 9.51 11.03
CA GLN A 13 -20.24 8.53 11.94
C GLN A 13 -18.75 8.78 12.16
N TRP A 14 -17.97 9.06 11.11
CA TRP A 14 -16.55 9.38 11.23
C TRP A 14 -16.31 10.69 11.98
N HIS A 15 -17.18 11.68 11.78
CA HIS A 15 -17.16 12.90 12.60
C HIS A 15 -17.40 12.59 14.09
N HIS A 16 -18.41 11.79 14.41
CA HIS A 16 -18.66 11.36 15.79
C HIS A 16 -17.50 10.56 16.39
N LEU A 17 -16.86 9.67 15.61
CA LEU A 17 -15.68 8.95 16.07
C LEU A 17 -14.52 9.90 16.37
N PHE A 18 -14.34 10.94 15.58
CA PHE A 18 -13.32 11.96 15.83
C PHE A 18 -13.57 12.72 17.14
N GLU A 19 -14.84 13.08 17.42
CA GLU A 19 -15.23 13.81 18.62
C GLU A 19 -15.23 12.93 19.88
N ALA A 20 -15.60 11.66 19.76
CA ALA A 20 -15.76 10.74 20.88
C ALA A 20 -14.45 10.38 21.59
N GLU A 21 -13.31 10.51 20.93
CA GLU A 21 -12.01 10.18 21.50
C GLU A 21 -11.55 11.13 22.61
N GLY A 22 -12.26 12.23 22.88
CA GLY A 22 -12.10 13.11 24.05
C GLY A 22 -10.73 13.75 24.25
N THR A 23 -9.74 13.39 23.43
CA THR A 23 -8.39 13.94 23.42
C THR A 23 -8.33 15.16 22.52
N LYS A 24 -7.58 16.17 22.93
CA LYS A 24 -7.34 17.34 22.07
C LYS A 24 -6.52 16.93 20.86
N ARG A 25 -7.18 16.81 19.72
CA ARG A 25 -6.54 16.45 18.44
C ARG A 25 -5.68 17.60 17.91
N SER A 26 -4.62 17.27 17.19
CA SER A 26 -3.78 18.28 16.56
C SER A 26 -4.57 19.17 15.60
N PRO A 27 -4.17 20.44 15.40
CA PRO A 27 -4.80 21.32 14.43
C PRO A 27 -4.85 20.74 13.02
N GLN A 28 -3.81 20.01 12.62
CA GLN A 28 -3.72 19.37 11.33
C GLN A 28 -4.77 18.25 11.18
N ALA A 29 -4.97 17.41 12.20
CA ALA A 29 -6.03 16.39 12.20
C ALA A 29 -7.42 17.03 12.05
N GLN A 30 -7.66 18.18 12.72
CA GLN A 30 -8.91 18.94 12.58
C GLN A 30 -9.07 19.51 11.16
N GLN A 31 -8.02 20.03 10.55
CA GLN A 31 -8.05 20.52 9.17
C GLN A 31 -8.39 19.39 8.18
N HIS A 32 -7.81 18.20 8.37
CA HIS A 32 -8.12 17.04 7.54
C HIS A 32 -9.58 16.60 7.69
N LEU A 33 -10.14 16.63 8.90
CA LEU A 33 -11.57 16.38 9.10
C LEU A 33 -12.45 17.38 8.34
N GLN A 34 -12.11 18.67 8.41
CA GLN A 34 -12.84 19.72 7.68
C GLN A 34 -12.77 19.49 6.16
N GLN A 35 -11.60 19.11 5.63
CA GLN A 35 -11.44 18.77 4.21
C GLN A 35 -12.27 17.53 3.83
N LEU A 36 -12.26 16.49 4.65
CA LEU A 36 -13.09 15.29 4.47
C LEU A 36 -14.58 15.65 4.34
N LEU A 37 -15.08 16.43 5.30
CA LEU A 37 -16.49 16.83 5.34
C LEU A 37 -16.88 17.75 4.17
N ARG A 38 -15.95 18.63 3.76
CA ARG A 38 -16.16 19.53 2.61
C ARG A 38 -16.15 18.81 1.28
N THR A 39 -15.23 17.86 1.09
CA THR A 39 -15.06 17.11 -0.16
C THR A 39 -16.19 16.11 -0.34
N GLY A 40 -16.61 15.48 0.74
CA GLY A 40 -17.62 14.41 0.71
C GLY A 40 -17.07 13.13 0.07
N LEU A 41 -17.91 12.10 0.06
CA LEU A 41 -17.53 10.81 -0.52
C LEU A 41 -17.69 10.79 -2.04
N PRO A 42 -16.73 10.21 -2.75
CA PRO A 42 -16.82 10.09 -4.20
C PRO A 42 -17.87 9.06 -4.59
N THR A 43 -18.36 9.23 -5.79
CA THR A 43 -19.27 8.28 -6.46
C THR A 43 -18.59 7.71 -7.70
N ARG A 44 -19.16 6.69 -8.32
CA ARG A 44 -18.68 6.14 -9.60
C ARG A 44 -18.65 7.15 -10.77
N LYS A 45 -19.25 8.32 -10.61
CA LYS A 45 -19.15 9.42 -11.59
C LYS A 45 -17.79 10.12 -11.55
N HIS A 46 -17.07 10.01 -10.44
CA HIS A 46 -15.71 10.53 -10.32
C HIS A 46 -14.75 9.56 -10.99
N GLU A 47 -14.00 10.01 -11.97
CA GLU A 47 -13.12 9.18 -12.80
C GLU A 47 -12.20 8.28 -11.97
N ASN A 48 -11.59 8.80 -10.91
CA ASN A 48 -10.69 8.07 -10.03
C ASN A 48 -11.38 7.00 -9.16
N TRP A 49 -12.71 6.93 -9.17
CA TRP A 49 -13.51 5.99 -8.37
C TRP A 49 -14.48 5.15 -9.19
N LYS A 50 -14.42 5.28 -10.53
CA LYS A 50 -15.34 4.61 -11.45
C LYS A 50 -15.36 3.10 -11.26
N TYR A 51 -14.22 2.50 -11.02
CA TYR A 51 -14.05 1.05 -10.95
C TYR A 51 -13.87 0.50 -9.53
N THR A 52 -13.77 1.39 -8.52
CA THR A 52 -13.59 1.00 -7.12
C THR A 52 -14.88 1.22 -6.34
N PRO A 53 -15.61 0.15 -6.00
CA PRO A 53 -16.93 0.27 -5.36
C PRO A 53 -16.75 0.68 -3.89
N LEU A 54 -17.58 1.62 -3.46
CA LEU A 54 -17.61 2.10 -2.06
C LEU A 54 -18.92 1.72 -1.34
N GLU A 55 -19.92 1.24 -2.05
CA GLU A 55 -21.26 1.00 -1.51
C GLU A 55 -21.24 0.05 -0.30
N GLY A 56 -20.39 -0.98 -0.34
CA GLY A 56 -20.24 -1.92 0.77
C GLY A 56 -19.58 -1.31 2.02
N LEU A 57 -18.81 -0.23 1.84
CA LEU A 57 -18.18 0.49 2.94
C LEU A 57 -19.08 1.60 3.48
N ILE A 58 -19.57 2.49 2.61
CA ILE A 58 -20.32 3.69 3.03
C ILE A 58 -21.67 3.39 3.70
N ASN A 59 -22.23 2.21 3.47
CA ASN A 59 -23.46 1.73 4.09
C ASN A 59 -23.25 1.01 5.43
N SER A 60 -22.01 0.93 5.89
CA SER A 60 -21.67 0.26 7.15
C SER A 60 -21.92 1.14 8.37
N GLN A 61 -22.02 0.48 9.53
CA GLN A 61 -21.92 1.15 10.83
C GLN A 61 -20.48 1.04 11.32
N PHE A 62 -19.87 2.20 11.61
CA PHE A 62 -18.47 2.25 12.01
C PHE A 62 -18.32 2.35 13.51
N VAL A 63 -17.37 1.57 14.02
CA VAL A 63 -16.90 1.64 15.41
C VAL A 63 -15.37 1.76 15.41
N SER A 64 -14.84 2.32 16.49
CA SER A 64 -13.40 2.31 16.76
C SER A 64 -13.19 1.57 18.07
N ILE A 65 -12.53 0.41 17.99
CA ILE A 65 -12.25 -0.40 19.18
C ILE A 65 -10.79 -0.23 19.59
N ALA A 66 -10.52 -0.48 20.86
CA ALA A 66 -9.18 -0.61 21.41
C ALA A 66 -8.97 -2.05 21.83
N GLY A 67 -8.62 -2.89 20.85
CA GLY A 67 -8.43 -4.30 21.10
C GLY A 67 -7.14 -4.60 21.85
N GLU A 68 -7.20 -5.53 22.77
CA GLU A 68 -6.02 -6.12 23.39
C GLU A 68 -5.78 -7.51 22.76
N ILE A 69 -4.52 -7.80 22.47
CA ILE A 69 -4.10 -9.11 21.99
C ILE A 69 -2.97 -9.68 22.86
N SER A 70 -2.89 -11.00 22.92
CA SER A 70 -1.80 -11.66 23.62
C SER A 70 -0.53 -11.73 22.77
N PRO A 71 0.65 -11.91 23.39
CA PRO A 71 1.89 -12.20 22.64
C PRO A 71 1.76 -13.41 21.71
N GLN A 72 1.02 -14.43 22.10
CA GLN A 72 0.78 -15.62 21.28
C GLN A 72 -0.02 -15.32 20.02
N GLN A 73 -1.04 -14.46 20.11
CA GLN A 73 -1.82 -14.01 18.95
C GLN A 73 -0.93 -13.17 17.99
N ARG A 74 -0.11 -12.27 18.54
CA ARG A 74 0.89 -11.53 17.75
C ARG A 74 1.82 -12.47 17.01
N ASP A 75 2.40 -13.47 17.71
CA ASP A 75 3.40 -14.38 17.15
C ASP A 75 2.81 -15.29 16.07
N ALA A 76 1.54 -15.69 16.22
CA ALA A 76 0.82 -16.47 15.19
C ALA A 76 0.64 -15.69 13.86
N LEU A 77 0.62 -14.36 13.91
CA LEU A 77 0.46 -13.48 12.74
C LEU A 77 1.78 -12.89 12.24
N ALA A 78 2.85 -13.02 13.03
CA ALA A 78 4.13 -12.38 12.73
C ALA A 78 4.86 -13.04 11.57
N LEU A 79 5.64 -12.25 10.85
CA LEU A 79 6.64 -12.74 9.92
C LEU A 79 7.82 -13.35 10.68
N THR A 80 8.36 -14.45 10.15
CA THR A 80 9.63 -15.01 10.62
C THR A 80 10.77 -14.21 10.00
N LEU A 81 11.12 -13.12 10.66
CA LEU A 81 12.11 -12.16 10.19
C LEU A 81 12.89 -11.58 11.37
N ASP A 82 14.21 -11.58 11.29
CA ASP A 82 15.06 -10.87 12.26
C ASP A 82 14.98 -9.36 11.99
N SER A 83 14.17 -8.68 12.79
CA SER A 83 13.80 -7.27 12.59
C SER A 83 13.66 -6.54 13.92
N VAL A 84 13.63 -5.22 13.86
CA VAL A 84 13.13 -4.37 14.95
C VAL A 84 11.63 -4.19 14.69
N ARG A 85 10.77 -4.76 15.53
CA ARG A 85 9.33 -4.82 15.30
C ARG A 85 8.57 -3.84 16.18
N LEU A 86 7.80 -2.96 15.56
CA LEU A 86 6.80 -2.13 16.23
C LEU A 86 5.41 -2.67 15.93
N VAL A 87 4.63 -2.93 16.96
CA VAL A 87 3.29 -3.54 16.86
C VAL A 87 2.21 -2.51 17.12
N PHE A 88 1.26 -2.47 16.21
CA PHE A 88 0.08 -1.63 16.29
C PHE A 88 -1.17 -2.52 16.26
N VAL A 89 -2.11 -2.26 17.15
CA VAL A 89 -3.39 -2.97 17.21
C VAL A 89 -4.52 -1.94 17.11
N ASP A 90 -5.41 -2.14 16.14
CA ASP A 90 -6.55 -1.24 15.89
C ASP A 90 -6.17 0.25 15.85
N GLY A 91 -5.07 0.57 15.13
CA GLY A 91 -4.58 1.93 14.98
C GLY A 91 -3.70 2.46 16.12
N ARG A 92 -3.45 1.67 17.16
CA ARG A 92 -2.71 2.08 18.36
C ARG A 92 -1.41 1.32 18.55
N TYR A 93 -0.36 2.05 18.89
CA TYR A 93 0.92 1.45 19.24
C TYR A 93 0.83 0.66 20.55
N VAL A 94 1.40 -0.55 20.56
CA VAL A 94 1.41 -1.42 21.75
C VAL A 94 2.86 -1.69 22.17
N PRO A 95 3.41 -0.91 23.11
CA PRO A 95 4.81 -1.07 23.56
C PRO A 95 5.13 -2.46 24.09
N ALA A 96 4.21 -3.07 24.84
CA ALA A 96 4.39 -4.38 25.45
C ALA A 96 4.55 -5.52 24.42
N LEU A 97 4.14 -5.32 23.17
CA LEU A 97 4.26 -6.28 22.08
C LEU A 97 5.37 -5.92 21.09
N SER A 98 6.02 -4.78 21.28
CA SER A 98 7.03 -4.21 20.40
C SER A 98 8.43 -4.44 20.92
N ASP A 99 9.41 -4.43 20.03
CA ASP A 99 10.82 -4.48 20.39
C ASP A 99 11.31 -3.10 20.85
N ALA A 100 12.37 -3.08 21.68
CA ALA A 100 13.05 -1.85 22.03
C ALA A 100 13.81 -1.30 20.81
N THR A 101 13.76 0.01 20.61
CA THR A 101 14.46 0.69 19.51
C THR A 101 15.84 1.23 19.90
N GLU A 102 16.17 1.25 21.17
CA GLU A 102 17.47 1.69 21.67
C GLU A 102 18.61 0.87 21.07
N GLY A 103 19.61 1.56 20.51
CA GLY A 103 20.75 0.92 19.87
C GLY A 103 20.47 0.26 18.51
N SER A 104 19.24 0.29 18.04
CA SER A 104 18.85 -0.32 16.74
C SER A 104 19.27 0.49 15.51
N GLY A 105 19.58 1.77 15.68
CA GLY A 105 19.80 2.75 14.61
C GLY A 105 18.54 3.47 14.16
N TYR A 106 17.38 3.11 14.70
CA TYR A 106 16.10 3.81 14.49
C TYR A 106 15.76 4.65 15.72
N GLU A 107 15.50 5.94 15.53
CA GLU A 107 14.91 6.80 16.54
C GLU A 107 13.41 6.84 16.32
N VAL A 108 12.64 6.44 17.31
CA VAL A 108 11.18 6.35 17.20
C VAL A 108 10.52 7.15 18.30
N SER A 109 9.59 8.02 17.93
CA SER A 109 8.67 8.68 18.85
C SER A 109 7.24 8.57 18.36
N ILE A 110 6.29 8.47 19.30
CA ILE A 110 4.88 8.30 18.96
C ILE A 110 4.07 9.34 19.72
N ASN A 111 3.47 10.25 18.97
CA ASN A 111 2.69 11.38 19.50
C ASN A 111 1.79 11.94 18.36
N ASP A 112 0.93 12.90 18.65
CA ASP A 112 0.09 13.56 17.63
C ASP A 112 0.68 14.90 17.16
N ASP A 113 2.00 15.07 17.23
CA ASP A 113 2.66 16.22 16.62
C ASP A 113 2.80 16.01 15.10
N ARG A 114 2.16 16.86 14.34
CA ARG A 114 2.17 16.84 12.87
C ARG A 114 2.83 18.06 12.26
N GLN A 115 3.46 18.87 13.10
CA GLN A 115 4.14 20.06 12.65
C GLN A 115 5.37 19.68 11.81
N GLY A 116 5.50 20.28 10.64
CA GLY A 116 6.61 19.99 9.72
C GLY A 116 6.50 18.70 8.92
N LEU A 117 5.42 17.93 9.05
CA LEU A 117 5.17 16.80 8.16
C LEU A 117 4.92 17.28 6.73
N PRO A 118 5.36 16.54 5.70
CA PRO A 118 5.11 16.90 4.32
C PRO A 118 3.62 16.97 4.00
N ASP A 119 3.25 17.96 3.18
CA ASP A 119 1.93 17.99 2.57
C ASP A 119 1.70 16.79 1.65
N ALA A 120 0.44 16.39 1.49
CA ALA A 120 0.10 15.30 0.60
C ALA A 120 0.38 15.67 -0.87
N ILE A 121 1.10 14.80 -1.60
CA ILE A 121 1.36 14.98 -3.03
C ILE A 121 0.04 14.89 -3.81
N GLN A 122 -0.77 13.88 -3.47
CA GLN A 122 -2.09 13.67 -4.07
C GLN A 122 -3.12 13.46 -2.95
N ALA A 123 -3.70 14.57 -2.46
CA ALA A 123 -4.73 14.50 -1.44
C ALA A 123 -6.05 13.96 -1.99
N GLU A 124 -6.68 13.08 -1.24
CA GLU A 124 -8.02 12.57 -1.55
C GLU A 124 -8.79 12.21 -0.25
N VAL A 125 -10.05 11.87 -0.40
CA VAL A 125 -10.99 11.74 0.73
C VAL A 125 -10.55 10.75 1.82
N PHE A 126 -10.02 9.58 1.44
CA PHE A 126 -9.60 8.57 2.43
C PHE A 126 -8.23 8.86 3.04
N LEU A 127 -7.38 9.65 2.36
CA LEU A 127 -6.21 10.23 2.97
C LEU A 127 -6.63 11.19 4.10
N HIS A 128 -7.59 12.08 3.82
CA HIS A 128 -8.11 12.99 4.84
C HIS A 128 -8.79 12.25 6.00
N LEU A 129 -9.50 11.15 5.71
CA LEU A 129 -10.09 10.30 6.74
C LEU A 129 -9.01 9.73 7.65
N THR A 130 -7.96 9.13 7.10
CA THR A 130 -6.87 8.54 7.89
C THR A 130 -6.09 9.60 8.68
N GLU A 131 -5.76 10.75 8.06
CA GLU A 131 -5.11 11.86 8.75
C GLU A 131 -5.98 12.44 9.88
N SER A 132 -7.31 12.40 9.75
CA SER A 132 -8.19 12.88 10.82
C SER A 132 -8.36 11.87 11.96
N LEU A 133 -8.51 10.58 11.67
CA LEU A 133 -8.83 9.56 12.66
C LEU A 133 -7.61 8.86 13.29
N ALA A 134 -6.43 8.88 12.66
CA ALA A 134 -5.23 8.36 13.27
C ALA A 134 -4.89 9.14 14.55
N GLN A 135 -4.81 8.43 15.68
CA GLN A 135 -4.66 9.05 17.01
C GLN A 135 -3.25 9.59 17.26
N SER A 136 -2.27 9.02 16.63
CA SER A 136 -0.87 9.41 16.74
C SER A 136 -0.15 9.24 15.40
N VAL A 137 1.00 9.88 15.31
CA VAL A 137 1.98 9.67 14.25
C VAL A 137 3.16 8.92 14.84
N THR A 138 3.61 7.87 14.17
CA THR A 138 4.89 7.25 14.47
C THR A 138 5.97 7.97 13.69
N HIS A 139 6.77 8.77 14.36
CA HIS A 139 7.93 9.45 13.80
C HIS A 139 9.13 8.54 13.88
N ILE A 140 9.74 8.24 12.75
CA ILE A 140 10.89 7.37 12.61
C ILE A 140 12.02 8.19 11.97
N ALA A 141 13.21 8.17 12.57
CA ALA A 141 14.37 8.81 12.00
C ALA A 141 15.57 7.86 11.95
N VAL A 142 16.34 7.95 10.88
CA VAL A 142 17.64 7.31 10.76
C VAL A 142 18.66 8.41 10.52
N LYS A 143 19.64 8.54 11.43
CA LYS A 143 20.63 9.63 11.39
C LYS A 143 21.56 9.53 10.18
N ARG A 144 22.21 10.66 9.89
CA ARG A 144 23.17 10.80 8.81
C ARG A 144 24.20 9.67 8.81
N GLY A 145 24.32 9.01 7.65
CA GLY A 145 25.30 7.94 7.43
C GLY A 145 25.03 6.65 8.18
N GLN A 146 23.97 6.56 8.97
CA GLN A 146 23.63 5.34 9.70
C GLN A 146 22.99 4.29 8.79
N ARG A 147 23.27 3.03 9.12
CA ARG A 147 22.77 1.85 8.41
C ARG A 147 22.34 0.81 9.46
N PRO A 148 21.10 0.87 9.94
CA PRO A 148 20.57 -0.14 10.86
C PRO A 148 20.80 -1.55 10.34
N ALA A 149 21.30 -2.43 11.21
CA ALA A 149 21.65 -3.80 10.82
C ALA A 149 20.42 -4.65 10.50
N LYS A 150 19.27 -4.32 11.11
CA LYS A 150 18.00 -5.03 10.93
C LYS A 150 16.98 -4.13 10.27
N PRO A 151 16.06 -4.68 9.46
CA PRO A 151 14.91 -3.93 8.98
C PRO A 151 14.00 -3.51 10.13
N LEU A 152 13.30 -2.38 9.94
CA LEU A 152 12.20 -1.97 10.80
C LEU A 152 10.91 -2.60 10.27
N LEU A 153 10.24 -3.37 11.12
CA LEU A 153 8.95 -4.00 10.81
C LEU A 153 7.83 -3.25 11.54
N LEU A 154 6.95 -2.62 10.78
CA LEU A 154 5.71 -2.01 11.26
C LEU A 154 4.60 -3.05 11.10
N MET A 155 4.22 -3.71 12.18
CA MET A 155 3.21 -4.75 12.18
C MET A 155 1.86 -4.18 12.62
N HIS A 156 0.90 -4.18 11.71
CA HIS A 156 -0.45 -3.64 11.92
C HIS A 156 -1.44 -4.79 12.00
N ILE A 157 -2.08 -4.93 13.15
CA ILE A 157 -3.07 -5.96 13.42
C ILE A 157 -4.42 -5.27 13.61
N THR A 158 -5.35 -5.53 12.69
CA THR A 158 -6.70 -4.99 12.77
C THR A 158 -7.68 -6.12 13.02
N GLN A 159 -8.56 -5.94 13.97
CA GLN A 159 -9.62 -6.90 14.25
C GLN A 159 -10.98 -6.37 13.80
N GLY A 160 -11.79 -7.26 13.26
CA GLY A 160 -13.21 -6.99 13.05
C GLY A 160 -14.01 -7.31 14.29
N VAL A 161 -15.22 -6.77 14.36
CA VAL A 161 -16.20 -7.03 15.42
C VAL A 161 -17.29 -7.96 14.92
N ALA A 162 -17.94 -8.64 15.84
CA ALA A 162 -19.06 -9.51 15.50
C ALA A 162 -20.28 -8.69 15.04
N GLY A 163 -21.02 -9.22 14.07
CA GLY A 163 -22.23 -8.57 13.55
C GLY A 163 -22.00 -7.74 12.29
N GLU A 164 -22.75 -6.66 12.12
CA GLU A 164 -22.73 -5.81 10.92
C GLU A 164 -21.83 -4.58 11.05
N GLU A 165 -21.31 -4.32 12.23
CA GLU A 165 -20.42 -3.21 12.49
C GLU A 165 -19.05 -3.42 11.83
N VAL A 166 -18.39 -2.32 11.50
CA VAL A 166 -17.06 -2.31 10.90
C VAL A 166 -16.12 -1.54 11.80
N ASN A 167 -15.17 -2.24 12.43
CA ASN A 167 -14.09 -1.58 13.14
C ASN A 167 -13.23 -0.79 12.15
N THR A 168 -12.98 0.47 12.44
CA THR A 168 -12.14 1.35 11.63
C THR A 168 -10.84 1.66 12.36
N ALA A 169 -9.72 1.23 11.80
CA ALA A 169 -8.38 1.45 12.33
C ALA A 169 -7.55 2.33 11.39
N HIS A 170 -6.87 3.33 11.94
CA HIS A 170 -6.10 4.27 11.16
C HIS A 170 -4.66 4.34 11.66
N TYR A 171 -3.71 4.15 10.74
CA TYR A 171 -2.28 4.11 11.00
C TYR A 171 -1.57 5.26 10.28
N ARG A 172 -0.77 6.02 11.01
CA ARG A 172 -0.03 7.17 10.46
C ARG A 172 1.44 7.09 10.83
N HIS A 173 2.30 7.01 9.83
CA HIS A 173 3.75 6.93 10.00
C HIS A 173 4.47 8.02 9.20
N HIS A 174 5.62 8.42 9.68
CA HIS A 174 6.56 9.30 9.01
C HIS A 174 7.98 8.80 9.19
N LEU A 175 8.75 8.78 8.10
CA LEU A 175 10.17 8.41 8.10
C LEU A 175 11.02 9.55 7.55
N ASP A 176 12.00 9.98 8.34
CA ASP A 176 13.10 10.82 7.89
C ASP A 176 14.38 9.97 7.77
N LEU A 177 14.78 9.72 6.54
CA LEU A 177 16.05 9.05 6.24
C LEU A 177 17.07 10.12 5.89
N ALA A 178 17.98 10.40 6.84
CA ALA A 178 18.95 11.49 6.71
C ALA A 178 20.01 11.22 5.65
N GLU A 179 20.77 12.25 5.30
CA GLU A 179 21.82 12.19 4.26
C GLU A 179 22.76 10.99 4.43
N GLY A 180 22.92 10.20 3.37
CA GLY A 180 23.80 9.04 3.33
C GLY A 180 23.34 7.86 4.19
N ALA A 181 22.16 7.92 4.82
CA ALA A 181 21.62 6.82 5.60
C ALA A 181 21.02 5.73 4.70
N GLU A 182 20.99 4.51 5.21
CA GLU A 182 20.32 3.39 4.54
C GLU A 182 19.34 2.72 5.50
N ALA A 183 18.15 2.34 5.01
CA ALA A 183 17.19 1.60 5.82
C ALA A 183 16.32 0.68 4.96
N THR A 184 15.88 -0.40 5.59
CA THR A 184 14.79 -1.25 5.09
C THR A 184 13.62 -1.13 6.05
N VAL A 185 12.46 -0.74 5.53
CA VAL A 185 11.22 -0.60 6.31
C VAL A 185 10.13 -1.47 5.69
N ILE A 186 9.47 -2.25 6.51
CA ILE A 186 8.44 -3.20 6.10
C ILE A 186 7.14 -2.83 6.80
N GLU A 187 6.09 -2.56 6.03
CA GLU A 187 4.72 -2.46 6.51
C GLU A 187 4.04 -3.82 6.36
N HIS A 188 3.56 -4.39 7.44
CA HIS A 188 2.82 -5.66 7.41
C HIS A 188 1.44 -5.46 8.01
N PHE A 189 0.40 -5.64 7.19
CA PHE A 189 -1.00 -5.51 7.57
C PHE A 189 -1.67 -6.88 7.59
N VAL A 190 -2.24 -7.23 8.73
CA VAL A 190 -2.93 -8.51 8.95
C VAL A 190 -4.23 -8.31 9.73
N SER A 191 -5.17 -9.23 9.55
CA SER A 191 -6.40 -9.30 10.33
C SER A 191 -6.23 -10.28 11.48
N LEU A 192 -6.73 -9.90 12.66
CA LEU A 192 -6.75 -10.80 13.82
C LEU A 192 -7.78 -11.93 13.65
N ASN A 193 -8.88 -11.64 12.98
CA ASN A 193 -10.00 -12.54 12.77
C ASN A 193 -10.59 -12.37 11.36
N ASP A 194 -11.62 -13.16 11.03
CA ASP A 194 -12.29 -13.12 9.73
C ASP A 194 -13.48 -12.16 9.68
N ALA A 195 -13.65 -11.29 10.68
CA ALA A 195 -14.72 -10.29 10.69
C ALA A 195 -14.35 -9.04 9.87
N ARG A 196 -15.36 -8.28 9.47
CA ARG A 196 -15.20 -7.06 8.66
C ARG A 196 -14.47 -5.97 9.44
N HIS A 197 -13.52 -5.32 8.77
CA HIS A 197 -12.88 -4.11 9.31
C HIS A 197 -12.46 -3.18 8.16
N PHE A 198 -12.16 -1.94 8.52
CA PHE A 198 -11.57 -0.95 7.64
C PHE A 198 -10.20 -0.52 8.16
N THR A 199 -9.21 -0.61 7.30
CA THR A 199 -7.85 -0.15 7.56
C THR A 199 -7.54 1.07 6.70
N GLY A 200 -7.30 2.21 7.33
CA GLY A 200 -6.70 3.39 6.70
C GLY A 200 -5.21 3.47 7.04
N ALA A 201 -4.36 3.69 6.07
CA ALA A 201 -2.93 3.82 6.29
C ALA A 201 -2.35 5.02 5.55
N ARG A 202 -1.47 5.76 6.22
CA ARG A 202 -0.75 6.89 5.66
C ARG A 202 0.72 6.84 6.06
N PHE A 203 1.62 6.84 5.07
CA PHE A 203 3.06 6.86 5.29
C PHE A 203 3.72 7.96 4.45
N THR A 204 4.40 8.89 5.09
CA THR A 204 5.22 9.89 4.42
C THR A 204 6.69 9.60 4.66
N ILE A 205 7.50 9.66 3.60
CA ILE A 205 8.90 9.24 3.63
C ILE A 205 9.76 10.31 2.97
N ASN A 206 10.70 10.88 3.71
CA ASN A 206 11.74 11.74 3.20
C ASN A 206 13.02 10.94 3.02
N VAL A 207 13.55 10.90 1.80
CA VAL A 207 14.83 10.27 1.47
C VAL A 207 15.80 11.38 1.11
N ALA A 208 16.66 11.74 2.06
CA ALA A 208 17.62 12.83 1.90
C ALA A 208 18.74 12.49 0.89
N ALA A 209 19.61 13.44 0.60
CA ALA A 209 20.67 13.28 -0.37
C ALA A 209 21.55 12.05 -0.08
N ASN A 210 21.88 11.29 -1.11
CA ASN A 210 22.70 10.06 -1.02
C ASN A 210 22.14 8.99 -0.09
N ALA A 211 20.89 9.07 0.34
CA ALA A 211 20.26 8.06 1.19
C ALA A 211 19.63 6.94 0.34
N HIS A 212 19.53 5.75 0.94
CA HIS A 212 19.02 4.56 0.26
C HIS A 212 17.89 3.92 1.08
N LEU A 213 16.71 3.88 0.51
CA LEU A 213 15.52 3.26 1.10
C LEU A 213 15.16 1.97 0.38
N GLN A 214 14.90 0.91 1.13
CA GLN A 214 14.10 -0.22 0.70
C GLN A 214 12.80 -0.23 1.52
N HIS A 215 11.67 -0.07 0.85
CA HIS A 215 10.34 -0.11 1.45
C HIS A 215 9.58 -1.30 0.89
N ILE A 216 8.96 -2.08 1.78
CA ILE A 216 8.17 -3.25 1.41
C ILE A 216 6.82 -3.14 2.12
N LYS A 217 5.73 -3.30 1.37
CA LYS A 217 4.37 -3.34 1.91
C LYS A 217 3.75 -4.70 1.68
N LEU A 218 3.24 -5.30 2.74
CA LEU A 218 2.53 -6.57 2.74
C LEU A 218 1.11 -6.35 3.24
N ALA A 219 0.12 -6.29 2.35
CA ALA A 219 -1.30 -6.19 2.68
C ALA A 219 -1.93 -7.59 2.59
N PHE A 220 -2.00 -8.27 3.73
CA PHE A 220 -2.40 -9.68 3.89
C PHE A 220 -3.67 -9.82 4.74
N GLU A 221 -4.53 -8.84 4.71
CA GLU A 221 -5.76 -8.82 5.49
C GLU A 221 -6.79 -9.81 4.98
N ASN A 222 -7.84 -10.04 5.76
CA ASN A 222 -8.90 -11.00 5.44
C ASN A 222 -9.75 -10.55 4.23
N PRO A 223 -10.47 -11.46 3.55
CA PRO A 223 -11.22 -11.15 2.34
C PRO A 223 -12.49 -10.30 2.56
N LEU A 224 -12.82 -9.93 3.81
CA LEU A 224 -13.94 -9.05 4.14
C LEU A 224 -13.50 -7.63 4.48
N SER A 225 -12.18 -7.39 4.60
CA SER A 225 -11.62 -6.10 4.98
C SER A 225 -11.63 -5.09 3.82
N HIS A 226 -11.66 -3.80 4.19
CA HIS A 226 -11.35 -2.70 3.29
C HIS A 226 -10.02 -2.08 3.71
N HIS A 227 -9.10 -1.90 2.76
CA HIS A 227 -7.78 -1.34 3.01
C HIS A 227 -7.49 -0.19 2.06
N PHE A 228 -7.43 1.04 2.58
CA PHE A 228 -7.11 2.23 1.78
C PHE A 228 -5.84 2.89 2.31
N ALA A 229 -4.82 2.96 1.46
CA ALA A 229 -3.50 3.39 1.86
C ALA A 229 -2.89 4.43 0.91
N HIS A 230 -2.12 5.35 1.49
CA HIS A 230 -1.46 6.44 0.79
C HIS A 230 -0.02 6.56 1.28
N ASN A 231 0.93 6.26 0.41
CA ASN A 231 2.36 6.42 0.67
C ASN A 231 2.91 7.54 -0.19
N ASP A 232 3.55 8.53 0.43
CA ASP A 232 4.26 9.62 -0.27
C ASP A 232 5.75 9.50 -0.03
N LEU A 233 6.54 9.55 -1.10
CA LEU A 233 7.99 9.51 -1.08
C LEU A 233 8.56 10.79 -1.68
N LEU A 234 9.45 11.46 -0.96
CA LEU A 234 10.17 12.64 -1.44
C LEU A 234 11.67 12.32 -1.50
N LEU A 235 12.23 12.36 -2.69
CA LEU A 235 13.64 12.03 -2.93
C LEU A 235 14.44 13.27 -3.24
N ALA A 236 15.53 13.46 -2.48
CA ALA A 236 16.54 14.50 -2.72
C ALA A 236 17.59 14.04 -3.75
N GLU A 237 18.64 14.83 -3.94
CA GLU A 237 19.74 14.57 -4.87
C GLU A 237 20.46 13.25 -4.56
N ASP A 238 20.78 12.48 -5.60
CA ASP A 238 21.45 11.17 -5.51
C ASP A 238 20.74 10.15 -4.61
N ALA A 239 19.50 10.40 -4.21
CA ALA A 239 18.73 9.49 -3.38
C ALA A 239 18.25 8.27 -4.18
N THR A 240 18.15 7.14 -3.51
CA THR A 240 17.63 5.90 -4.09
C THR A 240 16.49 5.35 -3.24
N ALA A 241 15.36 5.04 -3.85
CA ALA A 241 14.25 4.39 -3.18
C ALA A 241 13.71 3.22 -4.01
N PHE A 242 13.50 2.08 -3.35
CA PHE A 242 12.83 0.91 -3.89
C PHE A 242 11.59 0.65 -3.02
N SER A 243 10.41 0.73 -3.63
CA SER A 243 9.13 0.47 -2.97
C SER A 243 8.40 -0.70 -3.64
N HIS A 244 8.17 -1.76 -2.88
CA HIS A 244 7.54 -2.98 -3.36
C HIS A 244 6.28 -3.26 -2.55
N SER A 245 5.14 -3.45 -3.23
CA SER A 245 3.85 -3.71 -2.59
C SER A 245 3.28 -5.05 -3.01
N PHE A 246 2.97 -5.91 -2.04
CA PHE A 246 2.29 -7.18 -2.22
C PHE A 246 0.87 -7.04 -1.67
N LEU A 247 -0.10 -6.89 -2.58
CA LEU A 247 -1.49 -6.59 -2.28
C LEU A 247 -2.30 -7.88 -2.39
N LEU A 248 -2.21 -8.72 -1.35
CA LEU A 248 -2.65 -10.11 -1.37
C LEU A 248 -3.74 -10.40 -0.32
N GLY A 249 -4.71 -9.49 -0.19
CA GLY A 249 -5.85 -9.66 0.72
C GLY A 249 -6.75 -8.44 0.74
N GLY A 250 -8.01 -8.63 1.17
CA GLY A 250 -9.01 -7.58 1.28
C GLY A 250 -10.17 -7.71 0.30
N ALA A 251 -11.37 -7.34 0.71
CA ALA A 251 -12.55 -7.24 -0.18
C ALA A 251 -12.37 -6.10 -1.20
N VAL A 252 -11.92 -4.93 -0.71
CA VAL A 252 -11.52 -3.79 -1.52
C VAL A 252 -10.21 -3.24 -0.97
N LEU A 253 -9.18 -3.31 -1.78
CA LEU A 253 -7.87 -2.77 -1.46
C LEU A 253 -7.56 -1.65 -2.44
N ARG A 254 -7.26 -0.45 -1.94
CA ARG A 254 -6.78 0.68 -2.74
C ARG A 254 -5.48 1.21 -2.17
N HIS A 255 -4.43 1.18 -2.98
CA HIS A 255 -3.10 1.62 -2.59
C HIS A 255 -2.59 2.70 -3.55
N ASN A 256 -2.34 3.88 -3.01
CA ASN A 256 -1.77 5.00 -3.72
C ASN A 256 -0.31 5.17 -3.31
N THR A 257 0.59 5.24 -4.28
CA THR A 257 2.00 5.63 -4.08
C THR A 257 2.27 6.88 -4.88
N SER A 258 2.53 7.99 -4.20
CA SER A 258 2.90 9.25 -4.83
C SER A 258 4.36 9.57 -4.55
N THR A 259 5.09 9.99 -5.57
CA THR A 259 6.53 10.25 -5.40
C THR A 259 6.93 11.54 -6.11
N GLN A 260 7.78 12.33 -5.48
CA GLN A 260 8.46 13.48 -6.06
C GLN A 260 9.96 13.28 -6.06
N LEU A 261 10.57 13.36 -7.25
CA LEU A 261 12.02 13.37 -7.42
C LEU A 261 12.47 14.83 -7.45
N ASN A 262 12.79 15.36 -6.25
CA ASN A 262 13.07 16.77 -6.01
C ASN A 262 14.57 17.14 -6.06
N GLY A 263 15.43 16.14 -6.23
CA GLY A 263 16.87 16.29 -6.43
C GLY A 263 17.32 15.64 -7.73
N GLU A 264 18.39 16.16 -8.33
CA GLU A 264 18.98 15.55 -9.53
C GLU A 264 19.53 14.16 -9.24
N ASN A 265 19.64 13.35 -10.30
CA ASN A 265 20.32 12.06 -10.27
C ASN A 265 19.72 11.04 -9.30
N SER A 266 18.47 11.20 -8.89
CA SER A 266 17.77 10.26 -8.01
C SER A 266 17.27 9.04 -8.79
N THR A 267 17.15 7.92 -8.09
CA THR A 267 16.71 6.63 -8.64
C THR A 267 15.52 6.11 -7.87
N LEU A 268 14.44 5.78 -8.60
CA LEU A 268 13.23 5.22 -8.04
C LEU A 268 12.87 3.90 -8.71
N ARG A 269 12.51 2.91 -7.91
CA ARG A 269 11.86 1.70 -8.40
C ARG A 269 10.60 1.43 -7.60
N ILE A 270 9.46 1.28 -8.30
CA ILE A 270 8.17 0.93 -7.72
C ILE A 270 7.67 -0.35 -8.36
N ASN A 271 7.43 -1.37 -7.57
CA ASN A 271 6.85 -2.62 -8.04
C ASN A 271 5.60 -2.96 -7.22
N SER A 272 4.65 -3.64 -7.83
CA SER A 272 3.49 -4.19 -7.11
C SER A 272 3.04 -5.52 -7.69
N LEU A 273 2.49 -6.36 -6.82
CA LEU A 273 1.75 -7.56 -7.19
C LEU A 273 0.38 -7.51 -6.54
N ALA A 274 -0.67 -7.60 -7.36
CA ALA A 274 -2.06 -7.69 -6.93
C ALA A 274 -2.67 -9.00 -7.42
N MET A 275 -3.37 -9.72 -6.53
CA MET A 275 -4.01 -11.00 -6.86
C MET A 275 -5.45 -11.04 -6.34
N PRO A 276 -6.38 -10.21 -6.87
CA PRO A 276 -7.78 -10.28 -6.46
C PRO A 276 -8.44 -11.56 -6.95
N VAL A 277 -9.15 -12.24 -6.06
CA VAL A 277 -9.90 -13.48 -6.32
C VAL A 277 -11.38 -13.30 -5.95
N LYS A 278 -12.25 -14.20 -6.39
CA LYS A 278 -13.70 -14.14 -6.13
C LYS A 278 -14.32 -12.81 -6.55
N ASN A 279 -14.76 -11.99 -5.61
CA ASN A 279 -15.35 -10.66 -5.88
C ASN A 279 -14.47 -9.52 -5.35
N GLU A 280 -13.21 -9.80 -5.04
CA GLU A 280 -12.28 -8.81 -4.51
C GLU A 280 -11.93 -7.76 -5.57
N VAL A 281 -11.66 -6.55 -5.10
CA VAL A 281 -11.18 -5.44 -5.94
C VAL A 281 -9.84 -4.95 -5.42
N CYS A 282 -8.85 -4.86 -6.30
CA CYS A 282 -7.55 -4.27 -5.98
C CYS A 282 -7.27 -3.10 -6.93
N ASP A 283 -7.17 -1.89 -6.38
CA ASP A 283 -6.90 -0.65 -7.11
C ASP A 283 -5.50 -0.13 -6.74
N THR A 284 -4.57 -0.25 -7.66
CA THR A 284 -3.18 0.22 -7.50
C THR A 284 -2.99 1.51 -8.29
N ARG A 285 -2.50 2.55 -7.60
CA ARG A 285 -2.28 3.87 -8.20
C ARG A 285 -0.89 4.38 -7.93
N THR A 286 -0.28 4.97 -8.96
CA THR A 286 1.00 5.66 -8.83
C THR A 286 0.91 7.06 -9.44
N TRP A 287 1.49 8.02 -8.73
CA TRP A 287 1.71 9.36 -9.19
C TRP A 287 3.19 9.69 -9.02
N LEU A 288 3.88 9.95 -10.12
CA LEU A 288 5.32 10.22 -10.11
C LEU A 288 5.63 11.53 -10.79
N GLU A 289 6.31 12.41 -10.06
CA GLU A 289 6.81 13.69 -10.57
C GLU A 289 8.34 13.67 -10.67
N HIS A 290 8.85 13.81 -11.87
CA HIS A 290 10.25 14.13 -12.14
C HIS A 290 10.42 15.64 -12.13
N ASN A 291 10.80 16.20 -10.98
CA ASN A 291 10.94 17.64 -10.78
C ASN A 291 12.36 18.13 -11.06
N LYS A 292 13.33 17.23 -11.22
CA LYS A 292 14.74 17.53 -11.53
C LYS A 292 15.27 16.57 -12.58
N GLY A 293 16.34 16.99 -13.27
CA GLY A 293 16.95 16.24 -14.34
C GLY A 293 17.75 15.03 -13.89
N PHE A 294 18.16 14.20 -14.86
CA PHE A 294 19.04 13.03 -14.68
C PHE A 294 18.49 11.94 -13.78
N CYS A 295 17.20 11.96 -13.49
CA CYS A 295 16.55 10.96 -12.63
C CYS A 295 16.12 9.73 -13.43
N ASN A 296 16.17 8.57 -12.76
CA ASN A 296 15.73 7.30 -13.32
C ASN A 296 14.56 6.76 -12.52
N SER A 297 13.50 6.35 -13.19
CA SER A 297 12.38 5.63 -12.58
C SER A 297 12.02 4.38 -13.37
N ARG A 298 11.73 3.30 -12.63
CA ARG A 298 11.23 2.04 -13.17
C ARG A 298 10.05 1.58 -12.35
N GLN A 299 8.94 1.31 -13.03
CA GLN A 299 7.75 0.78 -12.40
C GLN A 299 7.37 -0.55 -13.08
N LEU A 300 7.15 -1.59 -12.28
CA LEU A 300 6.63 -2.87 -12.74
C LEU A 300 5.46 -3.30 -11.87
N HIS A 301 4.28 -3.21 -12.43
CA HIS A 301 3.04 -3.60 -11.79
C HIS A 301 2.47 -4.86 -12.42
N LYS A 302 2.33 -5.91 -11.63
CA LYS A 302 1.76 -7.18 -12.07
C LYS A 302 0.43 -7.45 -11.38
N THR A 303 -0.51 -7.99 -12.15
CA THR A 303 -1.82 -8.33 -11.65
C THR A 303 -2.24 -9.71 -12.14
N ILE A 304 -2.80 -10.51 -11.25
CA ILE A 304 -3.41 -11.80 -11.58
C ILE A 304 -4.84 -11.75 -11.05
N VAL A 305 -5.82 -11.84 -11.94
CA VAL A 305 -7.23 -11.69 -11.59
C VAL A 305 -7.95 -13.00 -11.82
N SER A 306 -8.50 -13.58 -10.76
CA SER A 306 -9.24 -14.85 -10.79
C SER A 306 -10.74 -14.65 -10.56
N ASP A 307 -11.54 -15.60 -10.98
CA ASP A 307 -13.00 -15.67 -10.82
C ASP A 307 -13.72 -14.42 -11.37
N LYS A 308 -14.29 -13.61 -10.48
CA LYS A 308 -14.96 -12.33 -10.73
C LYS A 308 -14.17 -11.15 -10.14
N GLY A 309 -12.91 -11.37 -9.79
CA GLY A 309 -12.05 -10.34 -9.25
C GLY A 309 -11.89 -9.19 -10.24
N ARG A 310 -11.58 -8.03 -9.70
CA ARG A 310 -11.28 -6.84 -10.49
C ARG A 310 -9.95 -6.23 -10.04
N ALA A 311 -9.11 -5.90 -11.00
CA ALA A 311 -7.94 -5.07 -10.76
C ALA A 311 -8.07 -3.75 -11.49
N VAL A 312 -7.64 -2.68 -10.82
CA VAL A 312 -7.52 -1.35 -11.41
C VAL A 312 -6.08 -0.92 -11.29
N PHE A 313 -5.51 -0.42 -12.38
CA PHE A 313 -4.21 0.23 -12.38
C PHE A 313 -4.34 1.63 -12.98
N ASN A 314 -3.88 2.64 -12.26
CA ASN A 314 -3.78 3.99 -12.77
C ASN A 314 -2.41 4.54 -12.39
N GLY A 315 -1.55 4.75 -13.38
CA GLY A 315 -0.20 5.27 -13.20
C GLY A 315 0.02 6.53 -14.02
N LEU A 316 0.61 7.55 -13.41
CA LEU A 316 1.03 8.77 -14.08
C LEU A 316 2.52 9.03 -13.83
N ILE A 317 3.25 9.34 -14.90
CA ILE A 317 4.59 9.94 -14.85
C ILE A 317 4.48 11.36 -15.40
N ASN A 318 4.76 12.34 -14.55
CA ASN A 318 4.86 13.75 -14.92
C ASN A 318 6.34 14.17 -14.97
N VAL A 319 6.77 14.79 -16.04
CA VAL A 319 8.14 15.25 -16.23
C VAL A 319 8.12 16.77 -16.43
N ALA A 320 8.67 17.50 -15.45
CA ALA A 320 8.74 18.96 -15.48
C ALA A 320 9.61 19.46 -16.64
N GLN A 321 9.35 20.67 -17.14
CA GLN A 321 10.01 21.24 -18.32
C GLN A 321 11.55 21.26 -18.22
N HIS A 322 12.10 21.46 -17.02
CA HIS A 322 13.54 21.50 -16.78
C HIS A 322 14.15 20.15 -16.38
N ALA A 323 13.34 19.10 -16.25
CA ALA A 323 13.79 17.75 -15.88
C ALA A 323 14.35 16.99 -17.10
N ILE A 324 15.40 17.55 -17.71
CA ILE A 324 16.11 16.94 -18.86
C ILE A 324 16.82 15.65 -18.45
N LYS A 325 17.11 14.78 -19.43
CA LYS A 325 17.77 13.47 -19.22
C LYS A 325 17.01 12.54 -18.28
N THR A 326 15.73 12.78 -18.08
CA THR A 326 14.84 11.83 -17.38
C THR A 326 14.77 10.52 -18.17
N ASP A 327 14.91 9.39 -17.46
CA ASP A 327 14.66 8.04 -17.96
C ASP A 327 13.56 7.38 -17.11
N GLY A 328 12.31 7.44 -17.58
CA GLY A 328 11.12 6.97 -16.87
C GLY A 328 10.41 5.86 -17.61
N GLN A 329 10.24 4.69 -16.99
CA GLN A 329 9.53 3.57 -17.57
C GLN A 329 8.48 3.03 -16.61
N MET A 330 7.30 2.72 -17.16
CA MET A 330 6.18 2.14 -16.42
C MET A 330 5.61 0.97 -17.21
N THR A 331 5.56 -0.20 -16.57
CA THR A 331 5.01 -1.42 -17.16
C THR A 331 3.93 -1.99 -16.26
N ASN A 332 2.77 -2.31 -16.85
CA ASN A 332 1.67 -3.00 -16.17
C ASN A 332 1.30 -4.28 -16.92
N ASN A 333 1.58 -5.42 -16.32
CA ASN A 333 1.32 -6.74 -16.90
C ASN A 333 0.18 -7.42 -16.14
N ASN A 334 -0.89 -7.75 -16.83
CA ASN A 334 -2.11 -8.28 -16.26
C ASN A 334 -2.46 -9.64 -16.84
N LEU A 335 -2.71 -10.62 -15.98
CA LEU A 335 -3.10 -11.98 -16.30
C LEU A 335 -4.53 -12.25 -15.83
N LEU A 336 -5.43 -12.56 -16.77
CA LEU A 336 -6.83 -12.90 -16.49
C LEU A 336 -7.01 -14.41 -16.43
N MET A 337 -7.49 -14.92 -15.30
CA MET A 337 -7.71 -16.35 -15.04
C MET A 337 -9.17 -16.77 -15.06
N GLY A 338 -10.11 -15.85 -15.05
CA GLY A 338 -11.55 -16.11 -15.10
C GLY A 338 -12.24 -15.47 -16.29
N LYS A 339 -13.39 -16.04 -16.72
CA LYS A 339 -14.22 -15.41 -17.77
C LYS A 339 -14.83 -14.09 -17.35
N LEU A 340 -15.03 -13.90 -16.04
CA LEU A 340 -15.59 -12.69 -15.43
C LEU A 340 -14.54 -11.82 -14.74
N ALA A 341 -13.26 -12.20 -14.84
CA ALA A 341 -12.16 -11.40 -14.35
C ALA A 341 -12.03 -10.12 -15.18
N GLU A 342 -11.81 -8.99 -14.51
CA GLU A 342 -11.77 -7.66 -15.12
C GLU A 342 -10.51 -6.91 -14.73
N VAL A 343 -9.91 -6.23 -15.70
CA VAL A 343 -8.77 -5.33 -15.49
C VAL A 343 -9.06 -4.01 -16.17
N ASP A 344 -8.96 -2.92 -15.41
CA ASP A 344 -9.01 -1.55 -15.88
C ASP A 344 -7.64 -0.91 -15.72
N THR A 345 -6.92 -0.70 -16.81
CA THR A 345 -5.56 -0.16 -16.79
C THR A 345 -5.45 1.17 -17.51
N LYS A 346 -4.84 2.16 -16.86
CA LYS A 346 -4.66 3.52 -17.38
C LYS A 346 -3.24 4.05 -17.07
N PRO A 347 -2.23 3.63 -17.83
CA PRO A 347 -0.91 4.26 -17.75
C PRO A 347 -0.89 5.58 -18.53
N GLN A 348 -0.30 6.64 -17.94
CA GLN A 348 -0.29 7.99 -18.49
C GLN A 348 1.11 8.61 -18.40
N LEU A 349 1.46 9.42 -19.40
CA LEU A 349 2.67 10.22 -19.43
C LEU A 349 2.30 11.68 -19.70
N GLU A 350 2.81 12.60 -18.88
CA GLU A 350 2.73 14.05 -19.07
C GLU A 350 4.16 14.59 -19.14
N ILE A 351 4.67 14.83 -20.33
CA ILE A 351 6.07 15.16 -20.56
C ILE A 351 6.17 16.59 -21.07
N TYR A 352 6.82 17.45 -20.29
CA TYR A 352 7.05 18.87 -20.62
C TYR A 352 8.51 19.19 -20.92
N ALA A 353 9.43 18.23 -20.73
CA ALA A 353 10.85 18.37 -21.02
C ALA A 353 11.21 17.79 -22.40
N ASP A 354 12.24 18.36 -23.01
CA ASP A 354 12.93 17.77 -24.14
C ASP A 354 14.06 16.83 -23.65
N ASP A 355 14.60 16.00 -24.57
CA ASP A 355 15.73 15.10 -24.29
C ASP A 355 15.49 14.16 -23.10
N VAL A 356 14.42 13.41 -23.16
CA VAL A 356 14.01 12.41 -22.18
C VAL A 356 13.76 11.05 -22.84
N LYS A 357 13.82 9.97 -22.04
CA LYS A 357 13.46 8.61 -22.41
C LYS A 357 12.31 8.17 -21.52
N CYS A 358 11.09 8.35 -22.00
CA CYS A 358 9.91 7.97 -21.23
C CYS A 358 9.06 6.99 -22.03
N SER A 359 8.62 5.93 -21.39
CA SER A 359 7.75 4.93 -21.99
C SER A 359 6.78 4.35 -20.97
N HIS A 360 5.62 3.94 -21.47
CA HIS A 360 4.72 3.07 -20.73
C HIS A 360 4.27 1.90 -21.59
N GLY A 361 3.91 0.81 -20.92
CA GLY A 361 3.32 -0.35 -21.56
C GLY A 361 2.30 -1.02 -20.65
N ALA A 362 1.24 -1.53 -21.23
CA ALA A 362 0.27 -2.35 -20.54
C ALA A 362 -0.05 -3.58 -21.37
N THR A 363 -0.11 -4.73 -20.72
CA THR A 363 -0.56 -5.98 -21.33
C THR A 363 -1.74 -6.53 -20.53
N VAL A 364 -2.73 -7.04 -21.25
CA VAL A 364 -3.83 -7.79 -20.67
C VAL A 364 -3.96 -9.07 -21.46
N GLY A 365 -3.69 -10.19 -20.81
CA GLY A 365 -3.67 -11.49 -21.49
C GLY A 365 -4.22 -12.61 -20.64
N ARG A 366 -4.29 -13.77 -21.25
CA ARG A 366 -4.59 -15.05 -20.61
C ARG A 366 -3.37 -15.94 -20.69
N ILE A 367 -3.37 -17.06 -19.97
CA ILE A 367 -2.31 -18.06 -20.11
C ILE A 367 -2.28 -18.54 -21.56
N ASP A 368 -1.09 -18.62 -22.08
CA ASP A 368 -0.82 -19.13 -23.43
C ASP A 368 -1.07 -20.64 -23.48
N ASP A 369 -1.95 -21.06 -24.37
CA ASP A 369 -2.29 -22.47 -24.58
C ASP A 369 -1.08 -23.30 -25.06
N GLU A 370 -0.13 -22.71 -25.76
CA GLU A 370 1.11 -23.38 -26.17
C GLU A 370 2.00 -23.70 -24.96
N GLN A 371 2.10 -22.81 -24.00
CA GLN A 371 2.83 -23.05 -22.74
C GLN A 371 2.19 -24.20 -21.95
N ILE A 372 0.86 -24.19 -21.85
CA ILE A 372 0.11 -25.28 -21.20
C ILE A 372 0.35 -26.60 -21.95
N PHE A 373 0.25 -26.60 -23.27
CA PHE A 373 0.49 -27.78 -24.07
C PHE A 373 1.91 -28.35 -23.89
N TYR A 374 2.92 -27.47 -23.86
CA TYR A 374 4.32 -27.89 -23.64
C TYR A 374 4.49 -28.58 -22.29
N LEU A 375 3.95 -28.03 -21.19
CA LEU A 375 4.03 -28.64 -19.88
C LEU A 375 3.27 -29.96 -19.82
N ARG A 376 2.09 -30.03 -20.43
CA ARG A 376 1.31 -31.27 -20.53
C ARG A 376 2.02 -32.37 -21.32
N SER A 377 2.73 -32.04 -22.40
CA SER A 377 3.52 -33.00 -23.17
C SER A 377 4.68 -33.61 -22.35
N ARG A 378 5.06 -32.96 -21.22
CA ARG A 378 6.04 -33.45 -20.25
C ARG A 378 5.43 -34.22 -19.09
N GLY A 379 4.13 -34.56 -19.16
CA GLY A 379 3.43 -35.33 -18.13
C GLY A 379 2.83 -34.52 -16.99
N ILE A 380 2.88 -33.18 -17.03
CA ILE A 380 2.25 -32.31 -16.04
C ILE A 380 0.77 -32.18 -16.40
N ASN A 381 -0.12 -32.42 -15.42
CA ASN A 381 -1.55 -32.23 -15.68
C ASN A 381 -1.90 -30.76 -15.90
N GLN A 382 -3.06 -30.47 -16.46
CA GLN A 382 -3.44 -29.12 -16.86
C GLN A 382 -3.53 -28.14 -15.68
N GLN A 383 -4.02 -28.58 -14.53
CA GLN A 383 -4.14 -27.74 -13.35
C GLN A 383 -2.76 -27.33 -12.79
N ASP A 384 -1.86 -28.31 -12.67
CA ASP A 384 -0.51 -28.04 -12.18
C ASP A 384 0.27 -27.15 -13.16
N ALA A 385 0.10 -27.37 -14.48
CA ALA A 385 0.73 -26.55 -15.51
C ALA A 385 0.26 -25.08 -15.40
N GLN A 386 -1.03 -24.84 -15.19
CA GLN A 386 -1.56 -23.50 -14.95
C GLN A 386 -0.98 -22.87 -13.69
N GLN A 387 -0.99 -23.59 -12.58
CA GLN A 387 -0.43 -23.10 -11.31
C GLN A 387 1.05 -22.73 -11.43
N MET A 388 1.84 -23.55 -12.14
CA MET A 388 3.26 -23.27 -12.36
C MET A 388 3.48 -21.96 -13.13
N ILE A 389 2.71 -21.71 -14.19
CA ILE A 389 2.83 -20.49 -15.00
C ILE A 389 2.42 -19.26 -14.18
N ILE A 390 1.30 -19.33 -13.45
CA ILE A 390 0.80 -18.23 -12.60
C ILE A 390 1.82 -17.94 -11.50
N TYR A 391 2.30 -18.99 -10.84
CA TYR A 391 3.28 -18.86 -9.79
C TYR A 391 4.57 -18.19 -10.30
N ALA A 392 5.10 -18.62 -11.44
CA ALA A 392 6.29 -18.03 -12.03
C ALA A 392 6.08 -16.54 -12.38
N PHE A 393 4.91 -16.19 -12.92
CA PHE A 393 4.54 -14.80 -13.23
C PHE A 393 4.52 -13.94 -11.96
N ALA A 394 3.94 -14.44 -10.87
CA ALA A 394 3.87 -13.73 -9.59
C ALA A 394 5.23 -13.67 -8.88
N ALA A 395 5.97 -14.79 -8.87
CA ALA A 395 7.21 -14.95 -8.15
C ALA A 395 8.33 -13.99 -8.62
N GLU A 396 8.31 -13.57 -9.88
CA GLU A 396 9.24 -12.56 -10.40
C GLU A 396 9.27 -11.29 -9.54
N GLN A 397 8.12 -10.90 -8.96
CA GLN A 397 8.05 -9.75 -8.07
C GLN A 397 8.79 -9.96 -6.74
N THR A 398 9.05 -11.18 -6.35
CA THR A 398 9.79 -11.51 -5.11
C THR A 398 11.31 -11.49 -5.29
N GLU A 399 11.80 -11.45 -6.52
CA GLU A 399 13.24 -11.42 -6.86
C GLU A 399 13.97 -10.20 -6.23
N ALA A 400 13.22 -9.10 -6.01
CA ALA A 400 13.74 -7.89 -5.41
C ALA A 400 13.85 -7.96 -3.87
N LEU A 401 13.29 -8.97 -3.23
CA LEU A 401 13.37 -9.18 -1.78
C LEU A 401 14.75 -9.78 -1.43
N ARG A 402 15.50 -9.06 -0.61
CA ARG A 402 16.87 -9.47 -0.23
C ARG A 402 16.89 -10.54 0.86
N ASP A 403 15.90 -10.52 1.75
CA ASP A 403 15.76 -11.51 2.82
C ASP A 403 15.07 -12.75 2.31
N GLU A 404 15.74 -13.89 2.37
CA GLU A 404 15.22 -15.16 1.85
C GLU A 404 14.03 -15.66 2.69
N GLY A 405 14.05 -15.46 4.00
CA GLY A 405 12.93 -15.83 4.87
C GLY A 405 11.66 -15.06 4.53
N LEU A 406 11.78 -13.75 4.33
CA LEU A 406 10.69 -12.90 3.88
C LEU A 406 10.18 -13.32 2.49
N LYS A 407 11.09 -13.58 1.56
CA LYS A 407 10.77 -14.04 0.21
C LYS A 407 9.93 -15.33 0.25
N GLN A 408 10.32 -16.32 1.05
CA GLN A 408 9.58 -17.57 1.19
C GLN A 408 8.18 -17.37 1.78
N GLN A 409 8.01 -16.46 2.73
CA GLN A 409 6.70 -16.15 3.30
C GLN A 409 5.77 -15.45 2.29
N VAL A 410 6.30 -14.54 1.49
CA VAL A 410 5.55 -13.91 0.39
C VAL A 410 5.18 -14.95 -0.67
N LEU A 411 6.10 -15.83 -1.05
CA LEU A 411 5.84 -16.93 -1.99
C LEU A 411 4.76 -17.88 -1.45
N ALA A 412 4.78 -18.21 -0.16
CA ALA A 412 3.73 -19.01 0.46
C ALA A 412 2.35 -18.32 0.39
N ARG A 413 2.31 -17.00 0.64
CA ARG A 413 1.07 -16.22 0.50
C ARG A 413 0.56 -16.18 -0.94
N ILE A 414 1.45 -16.04 -1.91
CA ILE A 414 1.13 -16.16 -3.35
C ILE A 414 0.51 -17.53 -3.63
N GLY A 415 1.13 -18.62 -3.14
CA GLY A 415 0.63 -19.99 -3.31
C GLY A 415 -0.79 -20.17 -2.79
N GLN A 416 -1.13 -19.59 -1.64
CA GLN A 416 -2.49 -19.63 -1.07
C GLN A 416 -3.54 -18.92 -1.96
N ARG A 417 -3.13 -17.97 -2.77
CA ARG A 417 -4.00 -17.20 -3.66
C ARG A 417 -4.18 -17.83 -5.05
N LEU A 418 -3.43 -18.89 -5.35
CA LEU A 418 -3.57 -19.59 -6.63
C LEU A 418 -4.89 -20.38 -6.69
N PRO A 419 -5.47 -20.55 -7.88
CA PRO A 419 -6.65 -21.41 -8.05
C PRO A 419 -6.37 -22.83 -7.52
N GLY A 420 -7.17 -23.29 -6.55
CA GLY A 420 -6.95 -24.58 -5.89
C GLY A 420 -5.82 -24.60 -4.84
N GLY A 421 -5.25 -23.46 -4.50
CA GLY A 421 -4.29 -23.35 -3.39
C GLY A 421 -4.91 -23.75 -2.05
N ALA A 422 -4.11 -24.35 -1.16
CA ALA A 422 -4.53 -24.69 0.20
C ALA A 422 -4.92 -23.41 0.96
N ARG A 423 -6.09 -23.43 1.59
CA ARG A 423 -6.60 -22.37 2.46
C ARG A 423 -5.92 -22.40 3.82
#